data_9be1e63e28c668b9ec482fae59d5597f
#
_entry.id   9be1e63e28c668b9ec482fae59d5597f
#
_cell.length_a   1.000
_cell.length_b   1.000
_cell.length_c   1.000
_cell.angle_alpha   90.00
_cell.angle_beta   90.00
_cell.angle_gamma   90.00
#
_symmetry.space_group_name_H-M   'P 1'
#
loop_
_entity.id
_entity.type
_entity.pdbx_description
1 polymer ?
#
loop_
_entity_poly.entity_id
_entity_poly.type
_entity_poly.pdbx_seq_one_letter_code
_entity_poly.pdbx_strand_id
1 'polypeptide(L)'
;NTNSIGGLSFEKGAKTPITKYAVEIFTEDGCKGSYVLNWGASPSVFGQMQMLAPMLIGCEAEERTGIFENLKREARQFDHMGHGPLDIALWDWQGHALNCSVSTLLGGHRKSLPAYASTYHGDRSGGLDSKEAFGEFALQCKEMGYKAFKIHGWHEGNAKEEAELALHVRKVVGEDMALMLDPACELRTFADALYVGRACDEAGYFWFEDPYRDSGVSAFGHRKLREMLKTPILQTEHIRGIEPKADFLIAGGTDFLRSDPEYDLGITGCMKIHHLAESLGVDVEVHACGPAHRHLIGMSRNSNFYEVALVGPDCPNAVAPVYLNGYSDQLDCIDENGMVKVPDGIGLGVSYDWDFIKANRRAHIIFD
;
A
#
# COMPACT_ATOMS: atom_id res chain seq x y z
N ASN A 1 -1.06 19.00 8.01
CA ASN A 1 -0.37 20.11 7.31
C ASN A 1 0.37 19.56 6.08
N THR A 2 0.44 20.36 5.02
CA THR A 2 1.32 20.07 3.88
C THR A 2 2.58 20.90 4.05
N ASN A 3 3.75 20.27 3.89
CA ASN A 3 5.01 21.01 3.83
C ASN A 3 5.12 21.79 2.50
N SER A 4 6.15 22.62 2.35
CA SER A 4 6.37 23.44 1.16
C SER A 4 6.58 22.68 -0.15
N ILE A 5 6.69 21.35 -0.08
CA ILE A 5 6.89 20.45 -1.23
C ILE A 5 5.66 19.57 -1.48
N GLY A 6 4.55 19.80 -0.76
CA GLY A 6 3.29 19.04 -0.95
C GLY A 6 3.21 17.72 -0.18
N GLY A 7 4.24 17.33 0.58
CA GLY A 7 4.21 16.16 1.45
C GLY A 7 3.33 16.37 2.69
N LEU A 8 2.86 15.28 3.28
CA LEU A 8 2.15 15.33 4.55
C LEU A 8 3.14 15.58 5.69
N SER A 9 2.81 16.54 6.54
CA SER A 9 3.55 16.85 7.76
C SER A 9 2.72 16.45 8.97
N PHE A 10 3.30 15.69 9.88
CA PHE A 10 2.63 15.15 11.06
C PHE A 10 3.09 15.90 12.30
N GLU A 11 2.29 16.87 12.74
CA GLU A 11 2.49 17.58 14.02
C GLU A 11 1.71 16.87 15.13
N LYS A 12 2.33 16.72 16.29
CA LYS A 12 1.70 16.13 17.47
C LYS A 12 0.39 16.83 17.83
N GLY A 13 -0.70 16.07 17.86
CA GLY A 13 -2.04 16.59 18.20
C GLY A 13 -2.74 17.36 17.08
N ALA A 14 -2.12 17.55 15.90
CA ALA A 14 -2.77 18.17 14.76
C ALA A 14 -3.84 17.23 14.17
N LYS A 15 -4.95 17.84 13.73
CA LYS A 15 -6.02 17.14 13.02
C LYS A 15 -6.18 17.72 11.63
N THR A 16 -6.06 16.90 10.61
CA THR A 16 -6.27 17.29 9.22
C THR A 16 -7.48 16.56 8.66
N PRO A 17 -8.46 17.28 8.06
CA PRO A 17 -9.57 16.61 7.41
C PRO A 17 -9.06 15.82 6.21
N ILE A 18 -9.43 14.56 6.14
CA ILE A 18 -9.17 13.68 4.99
C ILE A 18 -10.47 13.41 4.23
N THR A 19 -10.37 13.25 2.91
CA THR A 19 -11.48 12.85 2.07
C THR A 19 -11.29 11.38 1.69
N LYS A 20 -12.34 10.57 1.92
CA LYS A 20 -12.41 9.20 1.41
C LYS A 20 -13.43 9.13 0.28
N TYR A 21 -13.27 8.16 -0.58
CA TYR A 21 -14.24 7.83 -1.61
C TYR A 21 -14.79 6.44 -1.35
N ALA A 22 -16.09 6.28 -1.58
CA ALA A 22 -16.78 5.01 -1.47
C ALA A 22 -17.47 4.71 -2.79
N VAL A 23 -17.51 3.44 -3.15
CA VAL A 23 -18.24 2.92 -4.29
C VAL A 23 -19.17 1.79 -3.83
N GLU A 24 -20.39 1.78 -4.34
CA GLU A 24 -21.33 0.67 -4.24
C GLU A 24 -21.78 0.30 -5.67
N ILE A 25 -21.77 -0.99 -5.97
CA ILE A 25 -22.24 -1.57 -7.23
C ILE A 25 -23.47 -2.43 -6.90
N PHE A 26 -24.53 -2.28 -7.65
CA PHE A 26 -25.77 -3.03 -7.49
C PHE A 26 -26.09 -3.77 -8.79
N THR A 27 -26.55 -5.02 -8.67
CA THR A 27 -27.12 -5.77 -9.79
C THR A 27 -28.63 -5.82 -9.68
N GLU A 28 -29.32 -6.17 -10.77
CA GLU A 28 -30.79 -6.19 -10.85
C GLU A 28 -31.44 -7.15 -9.84
N ASP A 29 -30.74 -8.21 -9.46
CA ASP A 29 -31.19 -9.17 -8.45
C ASP A 29 -31.08 -8.65 -7.00
N GLY A 30 -30.57 -7.41 -6.83
CA GLY A 30 -30.38 -6.76 -5.53
C GLY A 30 -29.09 -7.13 -4.79
N CYS A 31 -28.23 -7.94 -5.39
CA CYS A 31 -26.90 -8.17 -4.83
C CYS A 31 -26.03 -6.92 -4.94
N LYS A 32 -25.13 -6.71 -4.00
CA LYS A 32 -24.25 -5.53 -4.00
C LYS A 32 -22.82 -5.86 -3.62
N GLY A 33 -21.89 -5.06 -4.14
CA GLY A 33 -20.52 -4.99 -3.70
C GLY A 33 -20.13 -3.56 -3.35
N SER A 34 -19.22 -3.42 -2.41
CA SER A 34 -18.84 -2.11 -1.87
C SER A 34 -17.35 -2.03 -1.59
N TYR A 35 -16.80 -0.84 -1.76
CA TYR A 35 -15.44 -0.55 -1.33
C TYR A 35 -15.29 0.90 -0.86
N VAL A 36 -14.56 1.11 0.22
CA VAL A 36 -14.14 2.43 0.69
C VAL A 36 -12.63 2.52 0.58
N LEU A 37 -12.14 3.46 -0.21
CA LEU A 37 -10.72 3.64 -0.46
C LEU A 37 -9.98 4.05 0.81
N ASN A 38 -8.79 3.51 0.99
CA ASN A 38 -7.91 3.88 2.10
C ASN A 38 -6.91 4.96 1.67
N TRP A 39 -6.00 4.64 0.78
CA TRP A 39 -4.86 5.48 0.40
C TRP A 39 -5.02 6.13 -0.97
N GLY A 40 -5.70 5.50 -1.90
CA GLY A 40 -5.97 6.01 -3.24
C GLY A 40 -6.94 7.18 -3.32
N ALA A 41 -7.32 7.77 -2.19
CA ALA A 41 -8.35 8.80 -2.13
C ALA A 41 -7.83 10.17 -2.57
N SER A 42 -7.72 10.39 -3.87
CA SER A 42 -7.38 11.68 -4.48
C SER A 42 -8.48 12.18 -5.41
N PRO A 43 -8.57 13.50 -5.68
CA PRO A 43 -9.51 14.04 -6.66
C PRO A 43 -9.35 13.44 -8.06
N SER A 44 -8.13 13.07 -8.47
CA SER A 44 -7.86 12.42 -9.76
C SER A 44 -8.47 11.02 -9.83
N VAL A 45 -8.35 10.23 -8.78
CA VAL A 45 -8.98 8.91 -8.67
C VAL A 45 -10.49 9.03 -8.75
N PHE A 46 -11.08 9.99 -8.04
CA PHE A 46 -12.52 10.24 -8.09
C PHE A 46 -12.99 10.62 -9.50
N GLY A 47 -12.26 11.50 -10.19
CA GLY A 47 -12.55 11.84 -11.58
C GLY A 47 -12.49 10.64 -12.52
N GLN A 48 -11.50 9.78 -12.37
CA GLN A 48 -11.39 8.54 -13.15
C GLN A 48 -12.51 7.55 -12.82
N MET A 49 -12.89 7.39 -11.54
CA MET A 49 -14.05 6.57 -11.16
C MET A 49 -15.33 7.07 -11.84
N GLN A 50 -15.56 8.39 -11.86
CA GLN A 50 -16.71 8.98 -12.56
C GLN A 50 -16.70 8.72 -14.07
N MET A 51 -15.52 8.71 -14.69
CA MET A 51 -15.35 8.40 -16.12
C MET A 51 -15.63 6.93 -16.41
N LEU A 52 -15.20 6.03 -15.54
CA LEU A 52 -15.23 4.58 -15.76
C LEU A 52 -16.54 3.92 -15.27
N ALA A 53 -17.15 4.43 -14.20
CA ALA A 53 -18.33 3.81 -13.60
C ALA A 53 -19.51 3.62 -14.56
N PRO A 54 -19.83 4.59 -15.45
CA PRO A 54 -20.93 4.41 -16.43
C PRO A 54 -20.74 3.21 -17.36
N MET A 55 -19.49 2.76 -17.57
CA MET A 55 -19.19 1.61 -18.42
C MET A 55 -19.57 0.25 -17.79
N LEU A 56 -19.89 0.25 -16.51
CA LEU A 56 -20.36 -0.95 -15.81
C LEU A 56 -21.87 -1.18 -15.99
N ILE A 57 -22.61 -0.16 -16.43
CA ILE A 57 -24.06 -0.24 -16.57
C ILE A 57 -24.43 -1.19 -17.70
N GLY A 58 -25.28 -2.17 -17.39
CA GLY A 58 -25.70 -3.20 -18.34
C GLY A 58 -24.65 -4.28 -18.63
N CYS A 59 -23.55 -4.32 -17.88
CA CYS A 59 -22.60 -5.43 -17.98
C CYS A 59 -23.02 -6.60 -17.09
N GLU A 60 -22.73 -7.82 -17.54
CA GLU A 60 -22.79 -9.03 -16.69
C GLU A 60 -21.63 -9.00 -15.70
N ALA A 61 -21.93 -8.88 -14.40
CA ALA A 61 -20.91 -8.64 -13.37
C ALA A 61 -19.93 -9.81 -13.19
N GLU A 62 -20.30 -11.01 -13.65
CA GLU A 62 -19.45 -12.21 -13.72
C GLU A 62 -18.38 -12.12 -14.80
N GLU A 63 -18.61 -11.36 -15.87
CA GLU A 63 -17.67 -11.21 -16.99
C GLU A 63 -16.50 -10.30 -16.66
N ARG A 64 -15.91 -10.49 -15.50
CA ARG A 64 -14.86 -9.66 -14.93
C ARG A 64 -13.70 -9.36 -15.89
N THR A 65 -13.26 -10.37 -16.66
CA THR A 65 -12.16 -10.18 -17.60
C THR A 65 -12.54 -9.18 -18.70
N GLY A 66 -13.75 -9.28 -19.25
CA GLY A 66 -14.26 -8.32 -20.24
C GLY A 66 -14.39 -6.92 -19.68
N ILE A 67 -14.94 -6.80 -18.46
CA ILE A 67 -15.04 -5.52 -17.75
C ILE A 67 -13.66 -4.93 -17.54
N PHE A 68 -12.70 -5.71 -17.02
CA PHE A 68 -11.32 -5.29 -16.78
C PHE A 68 -10.66 -4.73 -18.07
N GLU A 69 -10.77 -5.44 -19.19
CA GLU A 69 -10.17 -5.01 -20.46
C GLU A 69 -10.83 -3.72 -20.99
N ASN A 70 -12.15 -3.59 -20.85
CA ASN A 70 -12.88 -2.40 -21.28
C ASN A 70 -12.50 -1.16 -20.46
N LEU A 71 -12.46 -1.28 -19.13
CA LEU A 71 -12.05 -0.18 -18.24
C LEU A 71 -10.59 0.21 -18.47
N LYS A 72 -9.69 -0.78 -18.62
CA LYS A 72 -8.28 -0.54 -18.93
C LYS A 72 -8.11 0.19 -20.27
N ARG A 73 -8.86 -0.22 -21.30
CA ARG A 73 -8.83 0.40 -22.62
C ARG A 73 -9.33 1.85 -22.58
N GLU A 74 -10.40 2.13 -21.84
CA GLU A 74 -10.92 3.49 -21.69
C GLU A 74 -9.91 4.40 -20.99
N ALA A 75 -9.25 3.91 -19.97
CA ALA A 75 -8.24 4.66 -19.23
C ALA A 75 -6.86 4.72 -19.91
N ARG A 76 -6.68 4.22 -21.14
CA ARG A 76 -5.37 4.07 -21.82
C ARG A 76 -4.55 5.35 -21.97
N GLN A 77 -5.18 6.52 -21.90
CA GLN A 77 -4.53 7.84 -22.01
C GLN A 77 -4.27 8.47 -20.63
N PHE A 78 -4.64 7.78 -19.56
CA PHE A 78 -4.58 8.29 -18.19
C PHE A 78 -3.90 7.27 -17.28
N ASP A 79 -3.63 7.66 -16.06
CA ASP A 79 -3.29 6.75 -14.99
C ASP A 79 -4.51 5.86 -14.64
N HIS A 80 -4.29 4.63 -14.18
CA HIS A 80 -5.34 3.62 -13.98
C HIS A 80 -5.89 3.56 -12.55
N MET A 81 -5.62 4.53 -11.71
CA MET A 81 -5.98 4.49 -10.28
C MET A 81 -7.49 4.42 -10.04
N GLY A 82 -8.32 5.02 -10.89
CA GLY A 82 -9.78 4.95 -10.76
C GLY A 82 -10.39 3.59 -11.11
N HIS A 83 -9.65 2.70 -11.75
CA HIS A 83 -10.07 1.33 -12.06
C HIS A 83 -10.07 0.44 -10.79
N GLY A 84 -9.04 0.58 -9.95
CA GLY A 84 -8.85 -0.29 -8.77
C GLY A 84 -10.07 -0.40 -7.88
N PRO A 85 -10.65 0.70 -7.39
CA PRO A 85 -11.81 0.68 -6.52
C PRO A 85 -13.04 0.00 -7.12
N LEU A 86 -13.26 0.15 -8.44
CA LEU A 86 -14.38 -0.49 -9.14
C LEU A 86 -14.18 -2.00 -9.22
N ASP A 87 -12.97 -2.45 -9.55
CA ASP A 87 -12.63 -3.89 -9.58
C ASP A 87 -12.74 -4.53 -8.20
N ILE A 88 -12.28 -3.85 -7.14
CA ILE A 88 -12.40 -4.35 -5.76
C ILE A 88 -13.87 -4.49 -5.36
N ALA A 89 -14.72 -3.52 -5.69
CA ALA A 89 -16.16 -3.60 -5.41
C ALA A 89 -16.84 -4.74 -6.19
N LEU A 90 -16.39 -5.04 -7.42
CA LEU A 90 -16.87 -6.21 -8.19
C LEU A 90 -16.42 -7.54 -7.55
N TRP A 91 -15.23 -7.59 -6.96
CA TRP A 91 -14.80 -8.76 -6.18
C TRP A 91 -15.62 -8.95 -4.91
N ASP A 92 -15.94 -7.86 -4.22
CA ASP A 92 -16.85 -7.90 -3.07
C ASP A 92 -18.24 -8.39 -3.46
N TRP A 93 -18.80 -7.83 -4.55
CA TRP A 93 -20.06 -8.29 -5.12
C TRP A 93 -20.05 -9.78 -5.41
N GLN A 94 -19.02 -10.31 -6.07
CA GLN A 94 -18.94 -11.74 -6.39
C GLN A 94 -18.90 -12.61 -5.14
N GLY A 95 -18.22 -12.16 -4.10
CA GLY A 95 -18.24 -12.83 -2.80
C GLY A 95 -19.64 -12.90 -2.21
N HIS A 96 -20.41 -11.82 -2.30
CA HIS A 96 -21.80 -11.78 -1.87
C HIS A 96 -22.69 -12.68 -2.74
N ALA A 97 -22.58 -12.60 -4.05
CA ALA A 97 -23.36 -13.43 -4.99
C ALA A 97 -23.13 -14.93 -4.79
N LEU A 98 -21.90 -15.34 -4.48
CA LEU A 98 -21.52 -16.74 -4.25
C LEU A 98 -21.48 -17.15 -2.77
N ASN A 99 -21.85 -16.25 -1.86
CA ASN A 99 -21.87 -16.47 -0.40
C ASN A 99 -20.53 -17.00 0.14
N CYS A 100 -19.43 -16.42 -0.28
CA CYS A 100 -18.09 -16.78 0.18
C CYS A 100 -17.16 -15.56 0.29
N SER A 101 -16.01 -15.72 0.95
CA SER A 101 -15.02 -14.65 1.05
C SER A 101 -14.24 -14.46 -0.25
N VAL A 102 -13.75 -13.25 -0.49
CA VAL A 102 -12.81 -12.95 -1.59
C VAL A 102 -11.57 -13.85 -1.48
N SER A 103 -11.06 -14.14 -0.28
CA SER A 103 -9.97 -15.10 -0.08
C SER A 103 -10.29 -16.47 -0.66
N THR A 104 -11.54 -16.95 -0.52
CA THR A 104 -11.97 -18.22 -1.10
C THR A 104 -12.01 -18.16 -2.62
N LEU A 105 -12.52 -17.06 -3.19
CA LEU A 105 -12.55 -16.86 -4.66
C LEU A 105 -11.16 -16.84 -5.27
N LEU A 106 -10.19 -16.27 -4.55
CA LEU A 106 -8.79 -16.19 -4.97
C LEU A 106 -7.99 -17.48 -4.75
N GLY A 107 -8.58 -18.50 -4.08
CA GLY A 107 -7.85 -19.69 -3.67
C GLY A 107 -6.83 -19.43 -2.55
N GLY A 108 -7.05 -18.38 -1.74
CA GLY A 108 -6.17 -17.98 -0.68
C GLY A 108 -5.95 -19.05 0.39
N HIS A 109 -4.68 -19.36 0.66
CA HIS A 109 -4.30 -20.43 1.61
C HIS A 109 -3.78 -19.87 2.94
N ARG A 110 -3.24 -18.62 2.94
CA ARG A 110 -2.77 -17.96 4.16
C ARG A 110 -3.96 -17.30 4.87
N LYS A 111 -4.17 -17.65 6.14
CA LYS A 111 -5.26 -17.11 6.96
C LYS A 111 -4.81 -16.00 7.91
N SER A 112 -3.51 -15.90 8.12
CA SER A 112 -2.84 -14.82 8.84
C SER A 112 -1.54 -14.45 8.14
N LEU A 113 -1.15 -13.19 8.24
CA LEU A 113 -0.05 -12.60 7.50
C LEU A 113 0.91 -11.92 8.47
N PRO A 114 2.24 -12.16 8.39
CA PRO A 114 3.18 -11.36 9.16
C PRO A 114 3.06 -9.89 8.74
N ALA A 115 3.12 -8.99 9.73
CA ALA A 115 2.97 -7.57 9.50
C ALA A 115 4.23 -6.78 9.83
N TYR A 116 4.41 -5.66 9.16
CA TYR A 116 5.35 -4.63 9.58
C TYR A 116 4.64 -3.32 9.96
N ALA A 117 5.18 -2.64 10.96
CA ALA A 117 4.78 -1.27 11.25
C ALA A 117 5.52 -0.32 10.30
N SER A 118 4.77 0.46 9.53
CA SER A 118 5.29 1.45 8.60
C SER A 118 5.07 2.84 9.17
N THR A 119 6.14 3.58 9.48
CA THR A 119 6.00 4.89 10.11
C THR A 119 5.37 5.91 9.16
N TYR A 120 4.75 6.93 9.70
CA TYR A 120 4.56 8.18 8.97
C TYR A 120 5.90 8.89 8.80
N HIS A 121 5.94 9.89 7.90
CA HIS A 121 7.14 10.71 7.71
C HIS A 121 7.45 11.52 8.96
N GLY A 122 8.71 11.48 9.40
CA GLY A 122 9.19 12.24 10.55
C GLY A 122 8.95 13.73 10.37
N ASP A 123 8.64 14.40 11.47
CA ASP A 123 8.45 15.83 11.54
C ASP A 123 9.30 16.39 12.67
N ARG A 124 10.10 17.40 12.38
CA ARG A 124 11.01 18.00 13.39
C ARG A 124 10.29 18.62 14.58
N SER A 125 9.00 18.88 14.45
CA SER A 125 8.11 19.34 15.53
C SER A 125 7.13 18.27 16.03
N GLY A 126 7.24 17.05 15.53
CA GLY A 126 6.34 15.93 15.81
C GLY A 126 6.95 14.82 16.67
N GLY A 127 6.30 13.65 16.67
CA GLY A 127 6.69 12.50 17.49
C GLY A 127 7.84 11.67 16.95
N LEU A 128 8.22 11.85 15.66
CA LEU A 128 9.38 11.19 15.01
C LEU A 128 10.35 12.27 14.50
N ASP A 129 10.85 13.08 15.43
CA ASP A 129 11.67 14.27 15.15
C ASP A 129 13.18 14.00 15.08
N SER A 130 13.60 12.84 15.54
CA SER A 130 15.01 12.45 15.68
C SER A 130 15.21 10.96 15.41
N LYS A 131 16.44 10.53 15.13
CA LYS A 131 16.76 9.11 14.99
C LYS A 131 16.53 8.32 16.29
N GLU A 132 16.69 8.98 17.44
CA GLU A 132 16.40 8.43 18.75
C GLU A 132 14.90 8.13 18.88
N ALA A 133 14.01 9.05 18.49
CA ALA A 133 12.56 8.86 18.52
C ALA A 133 12.12 7.70 17.59
N PHE A 134 12.69 7.60 16.40
CA PHE A 134 12.47 6.44 15.52
C PHE A 134 12.94 5.13 16.15
N GLY A 135 14.12 5.11 16.80
CA GLY A 135 14.65 3.95 17.48
C GLY A 135 13.75 3.50 18.63
N GLU A 136 13.29 4.43 19.46
CA GLU A 136 12.36 4.17 20.56
C GLU A 136 11.04 3.61 20.06
N PHE A 137 10.47 4.18 19.01
CA PHE A 137 9.23 3.69 18.42
C PHE A 137 9.38 2.31 17.77
N ALA A 138 10.51 2.06 17.09
CA ALA A 138 10.82 0.74 16.55
C ALA A 138 10.92 -0.33 17.64
N LEU A 139 11.53 0.02 18.79
CA LEU A 139 11.60 -0.86 19.96
C LEU A 139 10.20 -1.12 20.53
N GLN A 140 9.37 -0.10 20.66
CA GLN A 140 7.97 -0.25 21.08
C GLN A 140 7.20 -1.21 20.14
N CYS A 141 7.33 -1.06 18.82
CA CYS A 141 6.72 -1.97 17.86
C CYS A 141 7.23 -3.41 18.02
N LYS A 142 8.53 -3.59 18.26
CA LYS A 142 9.12 -4.91 18.55
C LYS A 142 8.52 -5.54 19.79
N GLU A 143 8.35 -4.77 20.87
CA GLU A 143 7.73 -5.22 22.12
C GLU A 143 6.24 -5.57 21.95
N MET A 144 5.52 -4.91 21.04
CA MET A 144 4.15 -5.26 20.67
C MET A 144 4.06 -6.58 19.88
N GLY A 145 5.17 -7.08 19.33
CA GLY A 145 5.21 -8.34 18.60
C GLY A 145 5.57 -8.23 17.12
N TYR A 146 5.67 -7.01 16.56
CA TYR A 146 6.08 -6.82 15.17
C TYR A 146 7.44 -7.45 14.89
N LYS A 147 7.53 -8.19 13.77
CA LYS A 147 8.77 -8.82 13.31
C LYS A 147 9.52 -7.97 12.28
N ALA A 148 8.86 -6.90 11.81
CA ALA A 148 9.42 -6.03 10.80
C ALA A 148 8.96 -4.57 11.05
N PHE A 149 9.78 -3.62 10.58
CA PHE A 149 9.57 -2.19 10.78
C PHE A 149 10.09 -1.42 9.57
N LYS A 150 9.27 -0.54 8.99
CA LYS A 150 9.64 0.34 7.87
C LYS A 150 9.73 1.78 8.34
N ILE A 151 10.82 2.42 7.98
CA ILE A 151 11.09 3.82 8.25
C ILE A 151 10.72 4.63 7.02
N HIS A 152 9.83 5.63 7.19
CA HIS A 152 9.81 6.78 6.31
C HIS A 152 10.57 7.90 7.00
N GLY A 153 11.65 8.37 6.36
CA GLY A 153 12.49 9.41 6.94
C GLY A 153 11.83 10.79 7.00
N TRP A 154 12.64 11.82 6.98
CA TRP A 154 12.15 13.19 6.91
C TRP A 154 12.12 13.67 5.45
N HIS A 155 11.14 14.47 5.08
CA HIS A 155 10.99 15.03 3.71
C HIS A 155 12.10 16.05 3.29
N GLU A 156 13.27 15.95 3.89
CA GLU A 156 14.39 16.87 3.65
C GLU A 156 15.40 16.34 2.63
N GLY A 157 15.42 15.02 2.41
CA GLY A 157 16.38 14.37 1.52
C GLY A 157 17.83 14.54 1.96
N ASN A 158 18.08 14.62 3.27
CA ASN A 158 19.42 14.71 3.84
C ASN A 158 20.04 13.32 3.95
N ALA A 159 20.81 12.91 2.95
CA ALA A 159 21.39 11.58 2.88
C ALA A 159 22.23 11.19 4.11
N LYS A 160 22.90 12.15 4.74
CA LYS A 160 23.70 11.86 5.95
C LYS A 160 22.80 11.50 7.14
N GLU A 161 21.75 12.27 7.37
CA GLU A 161 20.80 12.01 8.47
C GLU A 161 20.01 10.72 8.24
N GLU A 162 19.58 10.45 6.99
CA GLU A 162 18.90 9.19 6.63
C GLU A 162 19.81 7.96 6.87
N ALA A 163 21.09 8.06 6.53
CA ALA A 163 22.04 6.97 6.79
C ALA A 163 22.28 6.78 8.30
N GLU A 164 22.44 7.88 9.07
CA GLU A 164 22.57 7.81 10.52
C GLU A 164 21.33 7.25 11.20
N LEU A 165 20.12 7.57 10.68
CA LEU A 165 18.86 7.02 11.13
C LEU A 165 18.81 5.50 10.93
N ALA A 166 19.14 5.02 9.72
CA ALA A 166 19.14 3.60 9.39
C ALA A 166 20.08 2.79 10.32
N LEU A 167 21.30 3.26 10.53
CA LEU A 167 22.27 2.64 11.42
C LEU A 167 21.83 2.65 12.89
N HIS A 168 21.22 3.77 13.32
CA HIS A 168 20.76 3.93 14.70
C HIS A 168 19.61 2.98 15.03
N VAL A 169 18.60 2.89 14.19
CA VAL A 169 17.45 2.00 14.44
C VAL A 169 17.89 0.54 14.51
N ARG A 170 18.77 0.07 13.60
CA ARG A 170 19.35 -1.28 13.71
C ARG A 170 20.04 -1.52 15.04
N LYS A 171 20.84 -0.56 15.48
CA LYS A 171 21.54 -0.67 16.77
C LYS A 171 20.57 -0.80 17.95
N VAL A 172 19.42 -0.11 17.89
CA VAL A 172 18.41 -0.12 18.97
C VAL A 172 17.63 -1.43 18.99
N VAL A 173 17.12 -1.89 17.82
CA VAL A 173 16.24 -3.08 17.78
C VAL A 173 17.01 -4.41 17.73
N GLY A 174 18.31 -4.40 17.43
CA GLY A 174 19.12 -5.63 17.26
C GLY A 174 18.83 -6.35 15.94
N GLU A 175 19.29 -7.60 15.82
CA GLU A 175 19.27 -8.37 14.56
C GLU A 175 17.96 -9.13 14.29
N ASP A 176 17.10 -9.30 15.29
CA ASP A 176 15.91 -10.16 15.21
C ASP A 176 14.70 -9.50 14.54
N MET A 177 14.82 -8.25 14.09
CA MET A 177 13.75 -7.49 13.43
C MET A 177 14.15 -7.16 12.00
N ALA A 178 13.32 -7.51 11.03
CA ALA A 178 13.51 -7.08 9.66
C ALA A 178 13.29 -5.55 9.56
N LEU A 179 14.24 -4.83 8.97
CA LEU A 179 14.15 -3.39 8.79
C LEU A 179 14.03 -3.04 7.32
N MET A 180 13.21 -2.07 7.02
CA MET A 180 13.02 -1.50 5.69
C MET A 180 13.19 0.01 5.75
N LEU A 181 13.80 0.59 4.74
CA LEU A 181 13.95 2.03 4.60
C LEU A 181 13.29 2.51 3.33
N ASP A 182 12.42 3.48 3.49
CA ASP A 182 11.72 4.17 2.42
C ASP A 182 11.91 5.69 2.57
N PRO A 183 12.89 6.29 1.90
CA PRO A 183 13.05 7.74 1.92
C PRO A 183 11.96 8.47 1.13
N ALA A 184 10.94 7.76 0.65
CA ALA A 184 9.76 8.30 -0.03
C ALA A 184 10.11 9.28 -1.16
N CYS A 185 11.01 8.86 -2.04
CA CYS A 185 11.44 9.61 -3.21
C CYS A 185 12.15 10.95 -2.89
N GLU A 186 12.84 11.07 -1.76
CA GLU A 186 13.45 12.37 -1.37
C GLU A 186 14.94 12.52 -1.71
N LEU A 187 15.67 11.44 -1.99
CA LEU A 187 17.10 11.51 -2.28
C LEU A 187 17.34 12.05 -3.70
N ARG A 188 18.12 13.11 -3.79
CA ARG A 188 18.19 13.94 -5.00
C ARG A 188 19.10 13.38 -6.10
N THR A 189 20.13 12.64 -5.71
CA THR A 189 21.16 12.18 -6.63
C THR A 189 21.45 10.70 -6.45
N PHE A 190 22.07 10.10 -7.46
CA PHE A 190 22.59 8.74 -7.36
C PHE A 190 23.62 8.60 -6.21
N ALA A 191 24.42 9.63 -5.98
CA ALA A 191 25.41 9.62 -4.89
C ALA A 191 24.72 9.60 -3.52
N ASP A 192 23.64 10.37 -3.34
CA ASP A 192 22.85 10.36 -2.11
C ASP A 192 22.21 8.99 -1.87
N ALA A 193 21.54 8.44 -2.90
CA ALA A 193 20.91 7.12 -2.82
C ALA A 193 21.92 6.01 -2.52
N LEU A 194 23.09 6.06 -3.16
CA LEU A 194 24.17 5.09 -2.90
C LEU A 194 24.73 5.24 -1.48
N TYR A 195 24.85 6.46 -0.98
CA TYR A 195 25.34 6.72 0.38
C TYR A 195 24.39 6.14 1.43
N VAL A 196 23.10 6.38 1.29
CA VAL A 196 22.07 5.83 2.20
C VAL A 196 21.96 4.31 2.04
N GLY A 197 21.94 3.80 0.81
CA GLY A 197 21.87 2.37 0.56
C GLY A 197 23.04 1.59 1.14
N ARG A 198 24.24 2.18 1.21
CA ARG A 198 25.39 1.56 1.90
C ARG A 198 25.22 1.48 3.42
N ALA A 199 24.52 2.44 4.02
CA ALA A 199 24.13 2.32 5.42
C ALA A 199 23.10 1.20 5.63
N CYS A 200 22.19 1.01 4.67
CA CYS A 200 21.28 -0.14 4.66
C CYS A 200 22.05 -1.47 4.53
N ASP A 201 23.09 -1.54 3.68
CA ASP A 201 23.97 -2.71 3.55
C ASP A 201 24.67 -3.05 4.85
N GLU A 202 25.22 -2.04 5.54
CA GLU A 202 25.93 -2.20 6.83
C GLU A 202 24.96 -2.67 7.93
N ALA A 203 23.74 -2.11 7.93
CA ALA A 203 22.70 -2.41 8.91
C ALA A 203 21.85 -3.66 8.57
N GLY A 204 22.08 -4.32 7.42
CA GLY A 204 21.36 -5.53 7.03
C GLY A 204 19.87 -5.30 6.83
N TYR A 205 19.49 -4.25 6.10
CA TYR A 205 18.10 -3.97 5.79
C TYR A 205 17.50 -5.00 4.84
N PHE A 206 16.21 -5.29 5.00
CA PHE A 206 15.49 -6.25 4.18
C PHE A 206 15.19 -5.70 2.78
N TRP A 207 14.84 -4.42 2.68
CA TRP A 207 14.84 -3.67 1.42
C TRP A 207 15.11 -2.17 1.62
N PHE A 208 15.46 -1.52 0.50
CA PHE A 208 15.58 -0.09 0.32
C PHE A 208 14.60 0.34 -0.77
N GLU A 209 13.59 1.12 -0.41
CA GLU A 209 12.43 1.46 -1.24
C GLU A 209 12.51 2.89 -1.77
N ASP A 210 12.00 3.12 -2.97
CA ASP A 210 11.76 4.42 -3.62
C ASP A 210 12.81 5.52 -3.32
N PRO A 211 14.11 5.27 -3.61
CA PRO A 211 15.17 6.14 -3.16
C PRO A 211 15.21 7.51 -3.84
N TYR A 212 14.80 7.60 -5.12
CA TYR A 212 15.04 8.79 -5.92
C TYR A 212 13.91 9.80 -5.87
N ARG A 213 14.30 11.11 -5.77
CA ARG A 213 13.40 12.25 -5.75
C ARG A 213 12.46 12.28 -6.96
N ASP A 214 11.29 12.91 -6.73
CA ASP A 214 10.24 13.11 -7.73
C ASP A 214 9.73 11.79 -8.34
N SER A 215 9.65 10.75 -7.52
CA SER A 215 9.23 9.41 -7.96
C SER A 215 10.07 8.87 -9.11
N GLY A 216 11.38 9.07 -9.03
CA GLY A 216 12.34 8.73 -10.09
C GLY A 216 12.20 7.31 -10.61
N VAL A 217 11.47 7.13 -11.69
CA VAL A 217 11.07 5.83 -12.26
C VAL A 217 12.03 5.33 -13.34
N SER A 218 13.31 5.71 -13.29
CA SER A 218 14.30 5.26 -14.24
C SER A 218 14.82 3.86 -13.91
N ALA A 219 14.42 2.86 -14.68
CA ALA A 219 14.97 1.50 -14.55
C ALA A 219 16.52 1.48 -14.68
N PHE A 220 17.10 2.36 -15.51
CA PHE A 220 18.56 2.48 -15.65
C PHE A 220 19.22 2.93 -14.33
N GLY A 221 18.70 3.97 -13.69
CA GLY A 221 19.26 4.49 -12.45
C GLY A 221 19.15 3.46 -11.30
N HIS A 222 18.03 2.79 -11.17
CA HIS A 222 17.80 1.77 -10.17
C HIS A 222 18.65 0.51 -10.41
N ARG A 223 18.78 0.05 -11.67
CA ARG A 223 19.67 -1.07 -12.00
C ARG A 223 21.10 -0.77 -11.57
N LYS A 224 21.61 0.43 -11.87
CA LYS A 224 22.94 0.84 -11.45
C LYS A 224 23.10 0.85 -9.93
N LEU A 225 22.05 1.26 -9.19
CA LEU A 225 22.05 1.23 -7.73
C LEU A 225 22.08 -0.20 -7.20
N ARG A 226 21.25 -1.10 -7.75
CA ARG A 226 21.22 -2.53 -7.42
C ARG A 226 22.58 -3.22 -7.62
N GLU A 227 23.30 -2.88 -8.69
CA GLU A 227 24.61 -3.44 -8.98
C GLU A 227 25.69 -3.06 -7.93
N MET A 228 25.43 -2.00 -7.14
CA MET A 228 26.36 -1.44 -6.17
C MET A 228 25.98 -1.67 -4.71
N LEU A 229 24.76 -2.15 -4.45
CA LEU A 229 24.24 -2.45 -3.12
C LEU A 229 24.02 -3.95 -2.93
N LYS A 230 24.04 -4.39 -1.66
CA LYS A 230 23.64 -5.74 -1.25
C LYS A 230 22.19 -5.78 -0.83
N THR A 231 21.70 -4.68 -0.23
CA THR A 231 20.31 -4.52 0.17
C THR A 231 19.42 -4.51 -1.06
N PRO A 232 18.42 -5.40 -1.13
CA PRO A 232 17.49 -5.43 -2.25
C PRO A 232 16.75 -4.10 -2.43
N ILE A 233 16.49 -3.74 -3.68
CA ILE A 233 15.69 -2.56 -4.03
C ILE A 233 14.23 -2.99 -4.22
N LEU A 234 13.32 -2.33 -3.51
CA LEU A 234 11.88 -2.39 -3.75
C LEU A 234 11.46 -1.15 -4.54
N GLN A 235 10.82 -1.35 -5.68
CA GLN A 235 10.39 -0.26 -6.56
C GLN A 235 9.08 -0.61 -7.26
N THR A 236 8.52 0.35 -7.94
CA THR A 236 7.32 0.33 -8.76
C THR A 236 6.03 0.77 -8.06
N GLU A 237 6.10 1.37 -6.86
CA GLU A 237 4.93 2.02 -6.27
C GLU A 237 4.38 3.12 -7.21
N HIS A 238 5.25 3.92 -7.79
CA HIS A 238 4.90 5.05 -8.66
C HIS A 238 4.80 4.70 -10.15
N ILE A 239 4.82 3.41 -10.50
CA ILE A 239 4.60 2.88 -11.86
C ILE A 239 3.27 2.13 -11.86
N ARG A 240 2.33 2.55 -12.69
CA ARG A 240 0.97 1.98 -12.74
C ARG A 240 0.84 0.92 -13.83
N GLY A 241 0.14 -0.16 -13.48
CA GLY A 241 -0.25 -1.19 -14.43
C GLY A 241 0.80 -2.27 -14.65
N ILE A 242 0.40 -3.30 -15.38
CA ILE A 242 1.12 -4.57 -15.48
C ILE A 242 2.34 -4.43 -16.39
N GLU A 243 2.14 -3.86 -17.58
CA GLU A 243 3.18 -3.78 -18.64
C GLU A 243 4.37 -2.90 -18.22
N PRO A 244 4.17 -1.67 -17.67
CA PRO A 244 5.30 -0.87 -17.21
C PRO A 244 6.08 -1.50 -16.05
N LYS A 245 5.40 -2.23 -15.15
CA LYS A 245 6.07 -2.98 -14.07
C LYS A 245 6.87 -4.17 -14.63
N ALA A 246 6.34 -4.87 -15.64
CA ALA A 246 7.05 -5.93 -16.33
C ALA A 246 8.32 -5.40 -17.02
N ASP A 247 8.20 -4.28 -17.74
CA ASP A 247 9.34 -3.65 -18.42
C ASP A 247 10.41 -3.20 -17.41
N PHE A 248 9.99 -2.61 -16.28
CA PHE A 248 10.89 -2.17 -15.23
C PHE A 248 11.66 -3.34 -14.60
N LEU A 249 10.96 -4.44 -14.33
CA LEU A 249 11.56 -5.66 -13.78
C LEU A 249 12.54 -6.30 -14.78
N ILE A 250 12.13 -6.47 -16.04
CA ILE A 250 12.97 -7.07 -17.10
C ILE A 250 14.21 -6.20 -17.36
N ALA A 251 14.08 -4.89 -17.29
CA ALA A 251 15.20 -3.96 -17.38
C ALA A 251 16.16 -4.02 -16.17
N GLY A 252 15.84 -4.82 -15.17
CA GLY A 252 16.67 -4.98 -13.97
C GLY A 252 16.56 -3.82 -12.98
N GLY A 253 15.46 -3.06 -13.00
CA GLY A 253 15.27 -1.87 -12.17
C GLY A 253 14.92 -2.17 -10.71
N THR A 254 14.55 -3.39 -10.37
CA THR A 254 14.11 -3.73 -9.00
C THR A 254 14.42 -5.17 -8.64
N ASP A 255 14.49 -5.48 -7.34
CA ASP A 255 14.59 -6.85 -6.78
C ASP A 255 13.22 -7.36 -6.30
N PHE A 256 12.38 -6.46 -5.79
CA PHE A 256 10.98 -6.71 -5.43
C PHE A 256 10.09 -5.77 -6.21
N LEU A 257 8.90 -6.24 -6.65
CA LEU A 257 7.87 -5.35 -7.18
C LEU A 257 6.98 -4.83 -6.08
N ARG A 258 6.54 -3.59 -6.20
CA ARG A 258 5.44 -3.02 -5.42
C ARG A 258 4.14 -3.16 -6.20
N SER A 259 3.05 -3.58 -5.55
CA SER A 259 1.70 -3.57 -6.11
C SER A 259 0.72 -2.98 -5.10
N ASP A 260 -0.37 -2.41 -5.59
CA ASP A 260 -1.43 -1.84 -4.75
C ASP A 260 -2.78 -2.03 -5.45
N PRO A 261 -3.76 -2.72 -4.84
CA PRO A 261 -5.05 -2.92 -5.47
C PRO A 261 -5.84 -1.62 -5.71
N GLU A 262 -5.56 -0.54 -4.97
CA GLU A 262 -6.16 0.77 -5.25
C GLU A 262 -5.49 1.46 -6.46
N TYR A 263 -4.23 1.14 -6.78
CA TYR A 263 -3.44 1.81 -7.80
C TYR A 263 -3.24 0.98 -9.07
N ASP A 264 -3.18 -0.35 -8.95
CA ASP A 264 -2.78 -1.26 -10.01
C ASP A 264 -3.94 -2.09 -10.56
N LEU A 265 -5.04 -1.40 -10.94
CA LEU A 265 -6.18 -2.03 -11.62
C LEU A 265 -6.92 -3.07 -10.75
N GLY A 266 -6.97 -2.85 -9.46
CA GLY A 266 -7.71 -3.70 -8.53
C GLY A 266 -7.02 -5.01 -8.17
N ILE A 267 -7.77 -5.90 -7.55
CA ILE A 267 -7.34 -7.26 -7.25
C ILE A 267 -6.97 -8.00 -8.54
N THR A 268 -7.75 -7.83 -9.60
CA THR A 268 -7.52 -8.47 -10.90
C THR A 268 -6.17 -8.07 -11.50
N GLY A 269 -5.83 -6.78 -11.47
CA GLY A 269 -4.54 -6.29 -11.95
C GLY A 269 -3.37 -6.79 -11.12
N CYS A 270 -3.50 -6.70 -9.80
CA CYS A 270 -2.47 -7.18 -8.86
C CYS A 270 -2.20 -8.68 -8.99
N MET A 271 -3.23 -9.52 -9.17
CA MET A 271 -3.03 -10.96 -9.42
C MET A 271 -2.13 -11.20 -10.64
N LYS A 272 -2.33 -10.44 -11.72
CA LYS A 272 -1.49 -10.55 -12.92
C LYS A 272 -0.04 -10.14 -12.63
N ILE A 273 0.17 -9.10 -11.82
CA ILE A 273 1.51 -8.66 -11.39
C ILE A 273 2.18 -9.73 -10.52
N HIS A 274 1.46 -10.31 -9.57
CA HIS A 274 1.98 -11.36 -8.69
C HIS A 274 2.38 -12.61 -9.47
N HIS A 275 1.56 -13.07 -10.41
CA HIS A 275 1.87 -14.25 -11.24
C HIS A 275 3.02 -13.99 -12.21
N LEU A 276 3.12 -12.77 -12.76
CA LEU A 276 4.27 -12.36 -13.57
C LEU A 276 5.56 -12.45 -12.75
N ALA A 277 5.59 -11.82 -11.60
CA ALA A 277 6.77 -11.80 -10.72
C ALA A 277 7.14 -13.21 -10.24
N GLU A 278 6.14 -14.01 -9.83
CA GLU A 278 6.34 -15.40 -9.42
C GLU A 278 7.03 -16.23 -10.51
N SER A 279 6.64 -16.04 -11.77
CA SER A 279 7.22 -16.75 -12.90
C SER A 279 8.71 -16.42 -13.13
N LEU A 280 9.16 -15.28 -12.61
CA LEU A 280 10.54 -14.80 -12.67
C LEU A 280 11.31 -14.99 -11.36
N GLY A 281 10.68 -15.62 -10.35
CA GLY A 281 11.28 -15.84 -9.03
C GLY A 281 11.43 -14.56 -8.20
N VAL A 282 10.56 -13.57 -8.41
CA VAL A 282 10.59 -12.27 -7.75
C VAL A 282 9.39 -12.12 -6.80
N ASP A 283 9.63 -11.56 -5.64
CA ASP A 283 8.57 -11.25 -4.68
C ASP A 283 7.86 -9.94 -5.03
N VAL A 284 6.60 -9.85 -4.59
CA VAL A 284 5.76 -8.66 -4.72
C VAL A 284 5.30 -8.24 -3.33
N GLU A 285 5.67 -7.05 -2.93
CA GLU A 285 5.19 -6.48 -1.66
C GLU A 285 4.00 -5.55 -1.94
N VAL A 286 2.92 -5.77 -1.19
CA VAL A 286 1.68 -4.99 -1.37
C VAL A 286 1.79 -3.69 -0.58
N HIS A 287 1.59 -2.56 -1.27
CA HIS A 287 1.64 -1.23 -0.68
C HIS A 287 0.40 -0.96 0.15
N ALA A 288 0.58 -0.28 1.29
CA ALA A 288 -0.46 0.18 2.20
C ALA A 288 -1.30 -0.94 2.83
N CYS A 289 -2.46 -0.61 3.35
CA CYS A 289 -3.32 -1.49 4.13
C CYS A 289 -4.79 -1.42 3.69
N GLY A 290 -5.51 -2.50 3.98
CA GLY A 290 -6.93 -2.61 3.71
C GLY A 290 -7.38 -4.07 3.51
N PRO A 291 -8.69 -4.33 3.47
CA PRO A 291 -9.20 -5.69 3.34
C PRO A 291 -8.82 -6.34 2.00
N ALA A 292 -8.85 -5.60 0.89
CA ALA A 292 -8.43 -6.10 -0.43
C ALA A 292 -6.94 -6.51 -0.42
N HIS A 293 -6.09 -5.73 0.26
CA HIS A 293 -4.66 -5.99 0.42
C HIS A 293 -4.42 -7.31 1.16
N ARG A 294 -5.15 -7.55 2.28
CA ARG A 294 -5.03 -8.80 3.04
C ARG A 294 -5.48 -10.02 2.22
N HIS A 295 -6.55 -9.90 1.43
CA HIS A 295 -6.99 -10.99 0.54
C HIS A 295 -5.95 -11.31 -0.53
N LEU A 296 -5.37 -10.27 -1.14
CA LEU A 296 -4.36 -10.40 -2.18
C LEU A 296 -3.09 -11.09 -1.64
N ILE A 297 -2.55 -10.63 -0.50
CA ILE A 297 -1.40 -11.28 0.13
C ILE A 297 -1.75 -12.71 0.57
N GLY A 298 -2.98 -12.94 1.03
CA GLY A 298 -3.47 -14.25 1.46
C GLY A 298 -3.44 -15.32 0.36
N MET A 299 -3.58 -14.92 -0.90
CA MET A 299 -3.45 -15.82 -2.05
C MET A 299 -2.01 -15.91 -2.58
N SER A 300 -1.19 -14.90 -2.33
CA SER A 300 0.14 -14.78 -2.92
C SER A 300 1.14 -15.71 -2.23
N ARG A 301 1.94 -16.42 -3.02
CA ARG A 301 3.09 -17.20 -2.55
C ARG A 301 4.33 -16.33 -2.37
N ASN A 302 4.46 -15.30 -3.18
CA ASN A 302 5.61 -14.43 -3.33
C ASN A 302 5.36 -13.03 -2.73
N SER A 303 4.85 -12.97 -1.50
CA SER A 303 4.71 -11.73 -0.71
C SER A 303 5.05 -12.03 0.74
N ASN A 304 5.85 -11.19 1.37
CA ASN A 304 6.43 -11.46 2.67
C ASN A 304 5.60 -10.88 3.81
N PHE A 305 5.21 -9.63 3.74
CA PHE A 305 4.60 -8.90 4.85
C PHE A 305 3.36 -8.13 4.44
N TYR A 306 2.50 -7.88 5.42
CA TYR A 306 1.39 -6.93 5.34
C TYR A 306 1.82 -5.59 5.96
N GLU A 307 1.55 -4.49 5.28
CA GLU A 307 1.84 -3.15 5.74
C GLU A 307 0.77 -2.63 6.70
N VAL A 308 1.16 -2.25 7.92
CA VAL A 308 0.33 -1.43 8.81
C VAL A 308 0.81 0.00 8.65
N ALA A 309 0.12 0.75 7.78
CA ALA A 309 0.66 1.96 7.18
C ALA A 309 0.36 3.23 7.95
N LEU A 310 1.38 4.06 7.96
CA LEU A 310 1.54 5.40 8.49
C LEU A 310 1.14 5.53 9.95
N VAL A 311 1.86 4.76 10.76
CA VAL A 311 1.74 4.76 12.22
C VAL A 311 2.88 5.52 12.90
N GLY A 312 2.69 5.88 14.14
CA GLY A 312 3.70 6.58 14.96
C GLY A 312 3.32 6.60 16.43
N PRO A 313 4.15 7.14 17.32
CA PRO A 313 3.96 7.10 18.76
C PRO A 313 2.59 7.63 19.23
N ASP A 314 2.08 8.66 18.58
CA ASP A 314 0.79 9.29 18.89
C ASP A 314 -0.23 9.16 17.75
N CYS A 315 0.04 8.29 16.78
CA CYS A 315 -0.79 8.08 15.60
C CYS A 315 -0.92 6.58 15.31
N PRO A 316 -1.95 5.91 15.82
CA PRO A 316 -2.14 4.47 15.59
C PRO A 316 -2.52 4.13 14.14
N ASN A 317 -3.03 5.12 13.38
CA ASN A 317 -3.28 5.05 11.95
C ASN A 317 -3.51 6.48 11.43
N ALA A 318 -2.89 6.84 10.32
CA ALA A 318 -3.07 8.16 9.70
C ALA A 318 -4.44 8.32 9.01
N VAL A 319 -5.13 7.22 8.73
CA VAL A 319 -6.43 7.21 8.04
C VAL A 319 -7.51 6.69 8.98
N ALA A 320 -8.52 7.52 9.29
CA ALA A 320 -9.61 7.12 10.16
C ALA A 320 -10.36 5.91 9.61
N PRO A 321 -10.53 4.83 10.37
CA PRO A 321 -11.25 3.64 9.95
C PRO A 321 -12.76 3.92 9.83
N VAL A 322 -13.39 3.23 8.87
CA VAL A 322 -14.84 3.29 8.63
C VAL A 322 -15.48 1.90 8.77
N TYR A 323 -14.94 1.07 9.64
CA TYR A 323 -15.35 -0.33 9.79
C TYR A 323 -16.11 -0.56 11.10
N LEU A 324 -17.09 -1.48 11.07
CA LEU A 324 -17.96 -1.81 12.21
C LEU A 324 -17.70 -3.19 12.83
N ASN A 325 -17.20 -4.15 12.09
CA ASN A 325 -17.12 -5.56 12.49
C ASN A 325 -15.77 -5.97 13.09
N GLY A 326 -15.08 -5.05 13.75
CA GLY A 326 -13.80 -5.31 14.39
C GLY A 326 -12.60 -5.41 13.45
N TYR A 327 -12.79 -5.15 12.15
CA TYR A 327 -11.67 -4.98 11.24
C TYR A 327 -10.88 -3.71 11.59
N SER A 328 -9.57 -3.81 11.65
CA SER A 328 -8.68 -2.70 11.96
C SER A 328 -7.36 -2.81 11.20
N ASP A 329 -6.82 -1.66 10.82
CA ASP A 329 -5.45 -1.46 10.33
C ASP A 329 -4.68 -0.48 11.24
N GLN A 330 -5.10 -0.37 12.50
CA GLN A 330 -4.39 0.40 13.51
C GLN A 330 -3.16 -0.36 14.01
N LEU A 331 -2.26 0.34 14.66
CA LEU A 331 -0.99 -0.22 15.15
C LEU A 331 -1.17 -1.48 16.03
N ASP A 332 -2.29 -1.62 16.72
CA ASP A 332 -2.63 -2.75 17.59
C ASP A 332 -3.43 -3.87 16.89
N CYS A 333 -3.55 -3.84 15.56
CA CYS A 333 -4.31 -4.84 14.79
C CYS A 333 -3.63 -6.21 14.66
N ILE A 334 -2.42 -6.35 15.16
CA ILE A 334 -1.65 -7.61 15.16
C ILE A 334 -1.99 -8.48 16.37
N ASP A 335 -1.80 -9.78 16.23
CA ASP A 335 -1.80 -10.71 17.34
C ASP A 335 -0.43 -10.76 18.08
N GLU A 336 -0.33 -11.57 19.13
CA GLU A 336 0.89 -11.76 19.93
C GLU A 336 2.10 -12.28 19.13
N ASN A 337 1.87 -12.81 17.93
CA ASN A 337 2.91 -13.29 17.01
C ASN A 337 3.27 -12.28 15.93
N GLY A 338 2.69 -11.08 15.96
CA GLY A 338 2.90 -10.05 14.95
C GLY A 338 2.16 -10.29 13.64
N MET A 339 1.04 -11.02 13.71
CA MET A 339 0.26 -11.42 12.54
C MET A 339 -1.06 -10.65 12.46
N VAL A 340 -1.50 -10.33 11.25
CA VAL A 340 -2.85 -9.84 10.98
C VAL A 340 -3.71 -10.94 10.35
N LYS A 341 -4.98 -11.01 10.72
CA LYS A 341 -5.94 -11.98 10.15
C LYS A 341 -6.38 -11.54 8.75
N VAL A 342 -6.43 -12.48 7.80
CA VAL A 342 -7.15 -12.29 6.53
C VAL A 342 -8.65 -12.41 6.82
N PRO A 343 -9.50 -11.45 6.41
CA PRO A 343 -10.94 -11.53 6.66
C PRO A 343 -11.55 -12.80 6.05
N ASP A 344 -12.44 -13.45 6.79
CA ASP A 344 -13.07 -14.71 6.39
C ASP A 344 -14.60 -14.60 6.18
N GLY A 345 -15.15 -13.42 6.36
CA GLY A 345 -16.56 -13.10 6.08
C GLY A 345 -16.86 -13.06 4.58
N ILE A 346 -18.15 -12.99 4.23
CA ILE A 346 -18.62 -12.89 2.84
C ILE A 346 -18.07 -11.63 2.18
N GLY A 347 -17.72 -11.72 0.91
CA GLY A 347 -17.10 -10.61 0.16
C GLY A 347 -15.72 -10.28 0.70
N LEU A 348 -15.43 -9.00 0.90
CA LEU A 348 -14.21 -8.53 1.56
C LEU A 348 -14.18 -8.84 3.06
N GLY A 349 -15.28 -9.36 3.63
CA GLY A 349 -15.38 -9.73 5.05
C GLY A 349 -15.37 -8.55 6.00
N VAL A 350 -15.71 -7.36 5.53
CA VAL A 350 -15.79 -6.14 6.32
C VAL A 350 -17.18 -5.50 6.23
N SER A 351 -17.55 -4.74 7.25
CA SER A 351 -18.77 -3.94 7.26
C SER A 351 -18.39 -2.48 7.42
N TYR A 352 -18.89 -1.63 6.54
CA TYR A 352 -18.63 -0.19 6.60
C TYR A 352 -19.69 0.54 7.43
N ASP A 353 -19.28 1.58 8.13
CA ASP A 353 -20.18 2.51 8.82
C ASP A 353 -20.85 3.45 7.81
N TRP A 354 -21.87 2.92 7.12
CA TRP A 354 -22.61 3.67 6.11
C TRP A 354 -23.38 4.87 6.69
N ASP A 355 -23.77 4.83 7.95
CA ASP A 355 -24.44 5.95 8.59
C ASP A 355 -23.47 7.11 8.79
N PHE A 356 -22.25 6.82 9.27
CA PHE A 356 -21.18 7.81 9.35
C PHE A 356 -20.80 8.35 7.96
N ILE A 357 -20.64 7.49 6.97
CA ILE A 357 -20.29 7.88 5.59
C ILE A 357 -21.37 8.80 5.02
N LYS A 358 -22.65 8.45 5.16
CA LYS A 358 -23.78 9.27 4.70
C LYS A 358 -23.85 10.61 5.42
N ALA A 359 -23.64 10.63 6.74
CA ALA A 359 -23.68 11.85 7.54
C ALA A 359 -22.55 12.84 7.19
N ASN A 360 -21.40 12.35 6.71
CA ASN A 360 -20.23 13.15 6.34
C ASN A 360 -20.07 13.33 4.81
N ARG A 361 -21.04 12.88 4.03
CA ARG A 361 -20.99 12.88 2.58
C ARG A 361 -20.97 14.31 2.00
N ARG A 362 -19.99 14.58 1.12
CA ARG A 362 -19.87 15.85 0.40
C ARG A 362 -20.46 15.80 -1.01
N ALA A 363 -20.41 14.64 -1.65
CA ALA A 363 -20.97 14.40 -2.98
C ALA A 363 -21.55 12.99 -3.07
N HIS A 364 -22.51 12.79 -3.95
CA HIS A 364 -23.09 11.50 -4.27
C HIS A 364 -23.49 11.50 -5.74
N ILE A 365 -23.02 10.54 -6.52
CA ILE A 365 -23.31 10.39 -7.94
C ILE A 365 -23.85 8.97 -8.12
N ILE A 366 -24.92 8.87 -8.89
CA ILE A 366 -25.56 7.61 -9.29
C ILE A 366 -25.46 7.53 -10.79
N PHE A 367 -25.12 6.37 -11.28
CA PHE A 367 -25.15 5.97 -12.69
C PHE A 367 -26.13 4.80 -12.81
N ASP A 368 -27.14 4.95 -13.68
CA ASP A 368 -28.25 4.01 -13.91
C ASP A 368 -28.67 4.00 -15.41
#